data_790e2d67451eb0302c745d6d94b86c25
#
_entry.id   790e2d67451eb0302c745d6d94b86c25
#
_cell.length_a   1.000
_cell.length_b   1.000
_cell.length_c   1.000
_cell.angle_alpha   90.00
_cell.angle_beta   90.00
_cell.angle_gamma   90.00
#
_symmetry.space_group_name_H-M   'P 1'
#
loop_
_entity.id
_entity.type
_entity.pdbx_description
1 polymer ?
#
loop_
_entity_poly.entity_id
_entity_poly.type
_entity_poly.pdbx_seq_one_letter_code
_entity_poly.pdbx_strand_id
1 'polypeptide(L)'
;IAGIGITNQRETTIVWDKETGEPVYNAIVWQCRRTSDIADGLKKKGLEEVYRKKTGLIIDAYFSATKIKWILDNVKGARELANEGKLLFGTVETWLIWKFTKGAVHVTDYSNASRTMLFNINDLCWDKEILQELDIPESMLPTPVPSSQIYGYTDPSFLGDEIPIAGAAGDQQAALFGQTCFHAGEAKNTYGTGCFLLM
;
A
#
# COMPACT_ATOMS: atom_id res chain seq x y z
N ILE A 1 10.16 -18.47 -17.98
CA ILE A 1 9.07 -17.74 -17.26
C ILE A 1 8.72 -16.53 -18.09
N ALA A 2 7.44 -16.36 -18.45
CA ALA A 2 7.00 -15.28 -19.32
C ALA A 2 6.72 -13.96 -18.55
N GLY A 3 6.47 -14.04 -17.25
CA GLY A 3 6.21 -12.88 -16.40
C GLY A 3 5.92 -13.26 -14.97
N ILE A 4 5.96 -12.26 -14.08
CA ILE A 4 5.66 -12.37 -12.66
C ILE A 4 4.43 -11.53 -12.35
N GLY A 5 3.45 -12.14 -11.68
CA GLY A 5 2.34 -11.44 -11.03
C GLY A 5 2.49 -11.55 -9.52
N ILE A 6 2.23 -10.47 -8.81
CA ILE A 6 2.36 -10.40 -7.35
C ILE A 6 0.98 -10.17 -6.74
N THR A 7 0.64 -10.97 -5.74
CA THR A 7 -0.53 -10.71 -4.88
C THR A 7 -0.11 -10.75 -3.42
N ASN A 8 -0.77 -9.96 -2.60
CA ASN A 8 -0.35 -9.76 -1.21
C ASN A 8 -1.53 -9.45 -0.30
N GLN A 9 -1.33 -9.72 0.98
CA GLN A 9 -2.17 -9.14 2.03
C GLN A 9 -2.05 -7.61 2.00
N ARG A 10 -3.16 -6.93 1.84
CA ARG A 10 -3.20 -5.46 1.73
C ARG A 10 -2.89 -4.80 3.08
N GLU A 11 -2.78 -3.48 3.11
CA GLU A 11 -2.64 -2.62 4.29
C GLU A 11 -1.39 -2.85 5.16
N THR A 12 -0.69 -3.98 5.00
CA THR A 12 0.57 -4.23 5.70
C THR A 12 1.60 -3.19 5.27
N THR A 13 2.15 -2.47 6.24
CA THR A 13 2.94 -1.26 6.03
C THR A 13 4.41 -1.54 6.24
N ILE A 14 5.23 -1.22 5.24
CA ILE A 14 6.68 -1.29 5.30
C ILE A 14 7.24 0.10 4.99
N VAL A 15 8.18 0.58 5.81
CA VAL A 15 8.94 1.82 5.57
C VAL A 15 10.41 1.47 5.61
N TRP A 16 11.15 1.90 4.60
CA TRP A 16 12.58 1.56 4.47
C TRP A 16 13.40 2.74 3.96
N ASP A 17 14.67 2.70 4.25
CA ASP A 17 15.66 3.64 3.72
C ASP A 17 15.96 3.31 2.25
N LYS A 18 15.81 4.30 1.36
CA LYS A 18 15.96 4.08 -0.09
C LYS A 18 17.41 3.84 -0.53
N GLU A 19 18.40 4.25 0.27
CA GLU A 19 19.83 4.08 -0.06
C GLU A 19 20.33 2.70 0.35
N THR A 20 19.95 2.28 1.57
CA THR A 20 20.41 1.00 2.12
C THR A 20 19.47 -0.16 1.77
N GLY A 21 18.20 0.15 1.50
CA GLY A 21 17.17 -0.86 1.31
C GLY A 21 16.79 -1.60 2.59
N GLU A 22 17.14 -1.06 3.77
CA GLU A 22 16.82 -1.67 5.05
C GLU A 22 15.57 -1.06 5.66
N PRO A 23 14.62 -1.90 6.16
CA PRO A 23 13.43 -1.40 6.84
C PRO A 23 13.82 -0.67 8.13
N VAL A 24 13.22 0.52 8.36
CA VAL A 24 13.44 1.29 9.59
C VAL A 24 12.71 0.69 10.80
N TYR A 25 11.72 -0.16 10.54
CA TYR A 25 10.95 -0.88 11.54
C TYR A 25 10.36 -2.17 10.95
N ASN A 26 9.99 -3.13 11.81
CA ASN A 26 9.26 -4.32 11.37
C ASN A 26 7.96 -3.95 10.65
N ALA A 27 7.61 -4.68 9.61
CA ALA A 27 6.35 -4.51 8.89
C ALA A 27 5.15 -4.57 9.87
N ILE A 28 4.29 -3.54 9.80
CA ILE A 28 3.09 -3.50 10.65
C ILE A 28 1.93 -4.11 9.87
N VAL A 29 1.50 -5.30 10.30
CA VAL A 29 0.45 -6.07 9.64
C VAL A 29 -0.93 -5.43 9.77
N TRP A 30 -1.82 -5.75 8.85
CA TRP A 30 -3.20 -5.22 8.79
C TRP A 30 -4.01 -5.45 10.08
N GLN A 31 -3.79 -6.56 10.78
CA GLN A 31 -4.49 -6.90 12.04
C GLN A 31 -4.04 -6.06 13.25
N CYS A 32 -2.90 -5.36 13.14
CA CYS A 32 -2.32 -4.63 14.27
C CYS A 32 -3.15 -3.41 14.65
N ARG A 33 -3.54 -3.34 15.92
CA ARG A 33 -4.38 -2.26 16.46
C ARG A 33 -3.62 -1.14 17.18
N ARG A 34 -2.27 -1.12 17.13
CA ARG A 34 -1.44 -0.14 17.85
C ARG A 34 -1.71 1.32 17.50
N THR A 35 -2.35 1.56 16.36
CA THR A 35 -2.64 2.91 15.85
C THR A 35 -4.09 3.33 16.07
N SER A 36 -4.84 2.62 16.91
CA SER A 36 -6.25 2.94 17.21
C SER A 36 -6.43 4.36 17.74
N ASP A 37 -5.52 4.83 18.60
CA ASP A 37 -5.57 6.19 19.16
C ASP A 37 -5.43 7.27 18.08
N ILE A 38 -4.60 7.02 17.04
CA ILE A 38 -4.46 7.93 15.89
C ILE A 38 -5.78 7.97 15.12
N ALA A 39 -6.38 6.80 14.84
CA ALA A 39 -7.66 6.71 14.15
C ALA A 39 -8.78 7.41 14.93
N ASP A 40 -8.85 7.21 16.24
CA ASP A 40 -9.84 7.85 17.11
C ASP A 40 -9.62 9.38 17.21
N GLY A 41 -8.37 9.82 17.16
CA GLY A 41 -8.03 11.25 17.05
C GLY A 41 -8.59 11.91 15.79
N LEU A 42 -8.47 11.26 14.63
CA LEU A 42 -9.04 11.73 13.37
C LEU A 42 -10.60 11.77 13.42
N LYS A 43 -11.23 10.75 14.00
CA LYS A 43 -12.70 10.74 14.18
C LYS A 43 -13.16 11.88 15.10
N LYS A 44 -12.46 12.13 16.21
CA LYS A 44 -12.75 13.26 17.11
C LYS A 44 -12.66 14.63 16.43
N LYS A 45 -11.84 14.75 15.38
CA LYS A 45 -11.78 15.95 14.52
C LYS A 45 -12.93 16.05 13.51
N GLY A 46 -13.82 15.06 13.44
CA GLY A 46 -14.97 15.04 12.52
C GLY A 46 -14.61 14.74 11.07
N LEU A 47 -13.48 14.06 10.80
CA LEU A 47 -12.95 13.83 9.46
C LEU A 47 -13.54 12.60 8.75
N GLU A 48 -14.46 11.87 9.36
CA GLU A 48 -14.98 10.60 8.84
C GLU A 48 -15.60 10.74 7.45
N GLU A 49 -16.40 11.79 7.23
CA GLU A 49 -17.05 12.01 5.94
C GLU A 49 -16.05 12.40 4.84
N VAL A 50 -15.05 13.20 5.19
CA VAL A 50 -13.97 13.60 4.25
C VAL A 50 -13.21 12.37 3.76
N TYR A 51 -12.78 11.51 4.69
CA TYR A 51 -12.07 10.27 4.35
C TYR A 51 -12.96 9.35 3.52
N ARG A 52 -14.21 9.14 3.95
CA ARG A 52 -15.16 8.28 3.24
C ARG A 52 -15.40 8.74 1.80
N LYS A 53 -15.59 10.04 1.58
CA LYS A 53 -15.82 10.61 0.25
C LYS A 53 -14.59 10.45 -0.67
N LYS A 54 -13.40 10.66 -0.16
CA LYS A 54 -12.17 10.63 -0.94
C LYS A 54 -11.62 9.21 -1.15
N THR A 55 -11.68 8.38 -0.11
CA THR A 55 -11.04 7.05 -0.12
C THR A 55 -12.01 5.88 -0.19
N GLY A 56 -13.30 6.12 0.03
CA GLY A 56 -14.31 5.06 0.17
C GLY A 56 -14.23 4.30 1.51
N LEU A 57 -13.31 4.66 2.39
CA LEU A 57 -13.00 3.93 3.62
C LEU A 57 -13.53 4.65 4.86
N ILE A 58 -13.77 3.87 5.91
CA ILE A 58 -13.90 4.40 7.27
C ILE A 58 -12.51 4.72 7.84
N ILE A 59 -12.44 5.58 8.85
CA ILE A 59 -11.19 5.80 9.58
C ILE A 59 -10.97 4.63 10.55
N ASP A 60 -9.93 3.84 10.35
CA ASP A 60 -9.58 2.71 11.22
C ASP A 60 -8.08 2.42 11.20
N ALA A 61 -7.58 1.86 12.29
CA ALA A 61 -6.19 1.38 12.44
C ALA A 61 -5.82 0.24 11.46
N TYR A 62 -6.81 -0.36 10.81
CA TYR A 62 -6.67 -1.41 9.82
C TYR A 62 -5.81 -0.94 8.62
N PHE A 63 -5.97 0.30 8.18
CA PHE A 63 -5.37 0.87 6.98
C PHE A 63 -3.94 1.37 7.18
N SER A 64 -3.18 1.55 6.08
CA SER A 64 -1.75 1.86 6.13
C SER A 64 -1.44 3.25 6.70
N ALA A 65 -2.27 4.25 6.45
CA ALA A 65 -2.01 5.65 6.79
C ALA A 65 -1.61 5.88 8.26
N THR A 66 -2.39 5.33 9.19
CA THR A 66 -2.12 5.46 10.62
C THR A 66 -0.83 4.73 11.05
N LYS A 67 -0.47 3.65 10.34
CA LYS A 67 0.76 2.89 10.61
C LYS A 67 1.99 3.64 10.12
N ILE A 68 1.92 4.30 8.96
CA ILE A 68 3.00 5.17 8.47
C ILE A 68 3.23 6.29 9.48
N LYS A 69 2.16 7.02 9.85
CA LYS A 69 2.25 8.07 10.87
C LYS A 69 2.88 7.56 12.16
N TRP A 70 2.45 6.41 12.65
CA TRP A 70 3.00 5.81 13.87
C TRP A 70 4.51 5.53 13.74
N ILE A 71 4.98 4.99 12.61
CA ILE A 71 6.41 4.76 12.36
C ILE A 71 7.17 6.08 12.41
N LEU A 72 6.69 7.09 11.70
CA LEU A 72 7.34 8.40 11.63
C LEU A 72 7.43 9.08 13.01
N ASP A 73 6.42 8.89 13.86
CA ASP A 73 6.34 9.55 15.17
C ASP A 73 7.06 8.75 16.29
N ASN A 74 7.25 7.44 16.13
CA ASN A 74 7.76 6.58 17.23
C ASN A 74 9.11 5.93 16.94
N VAL A 75 9.54 5.87 15.68
CA VAL A 75 10.86 5.31 15.34
C VAL A 75 11.87 6.44 15.29
N LYS A 76 12.92 6.33 16.12
CA LYS A 76 13.94 7.37 16.23
C LYS A 76 14.60 7.68 14.88
N GLY A 77 14.56 8.95 14.48
CA GLY A 77 15.15 9.45 13.23
C GLY A 77 14.30 9.23 11.99
N ALA A 78 13.17 8.48 12.08
CA ALA A 78 12.35 8.21 10.90
C ALA A 78 11.68 9.47 10.33
N ARG A 79 11.22 10.37 11.19
CA ARG A 79 10.60 11.64 10.78
C ARG A 79 11.59 12.51 10.01
N GLU A 80 12.81 12.66 10.52
CA GLU A 80 13.87 13.44 9.92
C GLU A 80 14.26 12.87 8.55
N LEU A 81 14.48 11.56 8.47
CA LEU A 81 14.82 10.87 7.21
C LEU A 81 13.69 10.99 6.18
N ALA A 82 12.43 10.91 6.60
CA ALA A 82 11.28 11.09 5.71
C ALA A 82 11.23 12.52 5.13
N ASN A 83 11.44 13.54 5.97
CA ASN A 83 11.47 14.94 5.54
C ASN A 83 12.66 15.24 4.61
N GLU A 84 13.78 14.54 4.77
CA GLU A 84 14.92 14.58 3.86
C GLU A 84 14.67 13.79 2.55
N GLY A 85 13.53 13.14 2.41
CA GLY A 85 13.18 12.32 1.25
C GLY A 85 14.02 11.03 1.12
N LYS A 86 14.54 10.51 2.25
CA LYS A 86 15.37 9.29 2.30
C LYS A 86 14.58 8.03 2.57
N LEU A 87 13.32 8.14 3.00
CA LEU A 87 12.47 6.98 3.25
C LEU A 87 11.49 6.73 2.10
N LEU A 88 11.21 5.46 1.89
CA LEU A 88 10.14 4.98 1.03
C LEU A 88 9.13 4.18 1.85
N PHE A 89 7.88 4.24 1.40
CA PHE A 89 6.78 3.43 1.91
C PHE A 89 6.28 2.47 0.83
N GLY A 90 5.80 1.32 1.23
CA GLY A 90 5.05 0.41 0.40
C GLY A 90 4.22 -0.59 1.20
N THR A 91 3.24 -1.14 0.54
CA THR A 91 2.64 -2.43 0.88
C THR A 91 3.53 -3.56 0.37
N VAL A 92 3.19 -4.80 0.66
CA VAL A 92 4.10 -5.94 0.42
C VAL A 92 4.50 -6.06 -1.05
N GLU A 93 3.57 -5.86 -1.99
CA GLU A 93 3.86 -5.92 -3.43
C GLU A 93 4.85 -4.82 -3.86
N THR A 94 4.67 -3.59 -3.35
CA THR A 94 5.58 -2.48 -3.63
C THR A 94 7.00 -2.80 -3.16
N TRP A 95 7.13 -3.32 -1.95
CA TRP A 95 8.39 -3.77 -1.39
C TRP A 95 9.05 -4.86 -2.25
N LEU A 96 8.29 -5.86 -2.70
CA LEU A 96 8.79 -6.94 -3.54
C LEU A 96 9.23 -6.42 -4.92
N ILE A 97 8.43 -5.56 -5.56
CA ILE A 97 8.78 -4.94 -6.85
C ILE A 97 10.08 -4.15 -6.70
N TRP A 98 10.16 -3.31 -5.66
CA TRP A 98 11.36 -2.52 -5.40
C TRP A 98 12.59 -3.39 -5.16
N LYS A 99 12.47 -4.48 -4.39
CA LYS A 99 13.59 -5.42 -4.16
C LYS A 99 13.97 -6.17 -5.43
N PHE A 100 13.01 -6.72 -6.18
CA PHE A 100 13.30 -7.48 -7.40
C PHE A 100 13.92 -6.61 -8.51
N THR A 101 13.64 -5.32 -8.51
CA THR A 101 14.22 -4.36 -9.46
C THR A 101 15.47 -3.66 -8.89
N LYS A 102 16.00 -4.10 -7.75
CA LYS A 102 17.13 -3.44 -7.03
C LYS A 102 16.95 -1.94 -6.87
N GLY A 103 15.75 -1.51 -6.53
CA GLY A 103 15.44 -0.10 -6.25
C GLY A 103 15.08 0.73 -7.48
N ALA A 104 15.07 0.16 -8.67
CA ALA A 104 14.77 0.90 -9.89
C ALA A 104 13.29 1.29 -10.04
N VAL A 105 12.37 0.52 -9.43
CA VAL A 105 10.92 0.74 -9.57
C VAL A 105 10.26 0.83 -8.20
N HIS A 106 9.57 1.96 -7.97
CA HIS A 106 8.79 2.21 -6.75
C HIS A 106 7.35 2.54 -7.13
N VAL A 107 6.52 1.50 -7.25
CA VAL A 107 5.11 1.59 -7.66
C VAL A 107 4.21 0.77 -6.74
N THR A 108 2.93 1.10 -6.72
CA THR A 108 1.85 0.30 -6.12
C THR A 108 0.69 0.24 -7.08
N ASP A 109 -0.07 -0.85 -7.09
CA ASP A 109 -1.26 -0.92 -7.92
C ASP A 109 -2.47 -0.23 -7.25
N TYR A 110 -3.47 0.17 -8.05
CA TYR A 110 -4.64 0.86 -7.54
C TYR A 110 -5.41 0.06 -6.48
N SER A 111 -5.42 -1.27 -6.55
CA SER A 111 -6.13 -2.09 -5.57
C SER A 111 -5.46 -2.05 -4.18
N ASN A 112 -4.14 -2.02 -4.11
CA ASN A 112 -3.39 -1.81 -2.87
C ASN A 112 -3.41 -0.34 -2.42
N ALA A 113 -3.20 0.61 -3.34
CA ALA A 113 -3.27 2.05 -3.04
C ALA A 113 -4.60 2.43 -2.38
N SER A 114 -5.72 1.92 -2.90
CA SER A 114 -7.08 2.17 -2.37
C SER A 114 -7.27 1.70 -0.92
N ARG A 115 -6.40 0.83 -0.41
CA ARG A 115 -6.46 0.32 0.97
C ARG A 115 -5.51 1.02 1.93
N THR A 116 -4.86 2.09 1.50
CA THR A 116 -3.93 2.83 2.36
C THR A 116 -4.59 3.88 3.23
N MET A 117 -5.82 4.31 2.89
CA MET A 117 -6.51 5.48 3.45
C MET A 117 -5.81 6.82 3.12
N LEU A 118 -4.90 6.81 2.13
CA LEU A 118 -4.21 8.00 1.59
C LEU A 118 -4.58 8.29 0.15
N PHE A 119 -5.17 7.32 -0.54
CA PHE A 119 -5.43 7.36 -1.97
C PHE A 119 -6.84 7.86 -2.27
N ASN A 120 -6.93 8.92 -3.10
CA ASN A 120 -8.20 9.44 -3.60
C ASN A 120 -8.67 8.55 -4.77
N ILE A 121 -9.72 7.78 -4.54
CA ILE A 121 -10.25 6.83 -5.52
C ILE A 121 -11.01 7.51 -6.67
N ASN A 122 -11.36 8.79 -6.54
CA ASN A 122 -12.04 9.55 -7.59
C ASN A 122 -11.04 10.10 -8.61
N ASP A 123 -9.89 10.56 -8.13
CA ASP A 123 -8.84 11.22 -8.93
C ASP A 123 -7.66 10.29 -9.26
N LEU A 124 -7.66 9.08 -8.68
CA LEU A 124 -6.61 8.05 -8.80
C LEU A 124 -5.20 8.57 -8.45
N CYS A 125 -5.11 9.35 -7.38
CA CYS A 125 -3.86 9.92 -6.90
C CYS A 125 -3.80 9.95 -5.36
N TRP A 126 -2.62 10.23 -4.80
CA TRP A 126 -2.47 10.48 -3.38
C TRP A 126 -3.17 11.79 -2.98
N ASP A 127 -3.96 11.76 -1.90
CA ASP A 127 -4.75 12.91 -1.47
C ASP A 127 -3.91 13.85 -0.58
N LYS A 128 -3.61 15.03 -1.10
CA LYS A 128 -2.73 16.01 -0.44
C LYS A 128 -3.25 16.53 0.90
N GLU A 129 -4.57 16.68 1.05
CA GLU A 129 -5.15 17.13 2.31
C GLU A 129 -5.00 16.06 3.40
N ILE A 130 -5.21 14.79 3.04
CA ILE A 130 -5.01 13.66 3.95
C ILE A 130 -3.53 13.52 4.32
N LEU A 131 -2.62 13.66 3.35
CA LEU A 131 -1.18 13.62 3.62
C LEU A 131 -0.75 14.73 4.58
N GLN A 132 -1.26 15.93 4.38
CA GLN A 132 -0.99 17.07 5.24
C GLN A 132 -1.56 16.87 6.66
N GLU A 133 -2.80 16.37 6.79
CA GLU A 133 -3.43 16.08 8.09
C GLU A 133 -2.62 15.05 8.90
N LEU A 134 -2.05 14.07 8.24
CA LEU A 134 -1.25 13.02 8.86
C LEU A 134 0.24 13.36 8.97
N ASP A 135 0.66 14.48 8.38
CA ASP A 135 2.08 14.87 8.29
C ASP A 135 2.94 13.76 7.66
N ILE A 136 2.49 13.25 6.49
CA ILE A 136 3.19 12.23 5.72
C ILE A 136 3.77 12.88 4.45
N PRO A 137 5.10 12.88 4.26
CA PRO A 137 5.71 13.41 3.04
C PRO A 137 5.32 12.60 1.80
N GLU A 138 4.81 13.28 0.75
CA GLU A 138 4.44 12.62 -0.51
C GLU A 138 5.64 11.93 -1.17
N SER A 139 6.85 12.44 -0.95
CA SER A 139 8.10 11.90 -1.52
C SER A 139 8.41 10.45 -1.13
N MET A 140 7.79 9.95 -0.04
CA MET A 140 7.98 8.56 0.38
C MET A 140 6.96 7.58 -0.24
N LEU A 141 5.97 8.08 -0.98
CA LEU A 141 4.89 7.25 -1.52
C LEU A 141 5.23 6.71 -2.92
N PRO A 142 4.83 5.45 -3.23
CA PRO A 142 5.03 4.87 -4.56
C PRO A 142 4.12 5.52 -5.60
N THR A 143 4.50 5.43 -6.87
CA THR A 143 3.61 5.85 -7.96
C THR A 143 2.44 4.88 -8.10
N PRO A 144 1.17 5.34 -8.00
CA PRO A 144 0.01 4.48 -8.23
C PRO A 144 -0.14 4.15 -9.72
N VAL A 145 -0.37 2.87 -10.03
CA VAL A 145 -0.43 2.38 -11.41
C VAL A 145 -1.53 1.32 -11.56
N PRO A 146 -1.98 1.01 -12.79
CA PRO A 146 -2.91 -0.10 -13.05
C PRO A 146 -2.37 -1.45 -12.58
N SER A 147 -3.26 -2.36 -12.16
CA SER A 147 -2.91 -3.70 -11.66
C SER A 147 -2.31 -4.62 -12.75
N SER A 148 -2.50 -4.31 -14.02
CA SER A 148 -2.01 -5.11 -15.17
C SER A 148 -1.24 -4.23 -16.14
N GLN A 149 0.07 -4.19 -15.99
CA GLN A 149 1.03 -3.58 -16.91
C GLN A 149 2.44 -4.07 -16.55
N ILE A 150 3.40 -3.91 -17.44
CA ILE A 150 4.80 -4.16 -17.11
C ILE A 150 5.31 -2.99 -16.25
N TYR A 151 5.64 -3.26 -14.99
CA TYR A 151 6.20 -2.26 -14.07
C TYR A 151 7.70 -2.10 -14.22
N GLY A 152 8.39 -3.18 -14.57
CA GLY A 152 9.82 -3.29 -14.75
C GLY A 152 10.24 -4.74 -14.89
N TYR A 153 11.52 -4.99 -14.78
CA TYR A 153 12.12 -6.32 -14.92
C TYR A 153 12.90 -6.69 -13.67
N THR A 154 12.92 -7.98 -13.35
CA THR A 154 13.77 -8.48 -12.27
C THR A 154 15.24 -8.28 -12.58
N ASP A 155 16.05 -7.96 -11.58
CA ASP A 155 17.49 -8.06 -11.71
C ASP A 155 17.91 -9.53 -11.92
N PRO A 156 18.77 -9.83 -12.91
CA PRO A 156 19.19 -11.20 -13.24
C PRO A 156 19.79 -11.98 -12.06
N SER A 157 20.35 -11.30 -11.05
CA SER A 157 20.92 -11.96 -9.89
C SER A 157 19.90 -12.73 -9.04
N PHE A 158 18.60 -12.46 -9.19
CA PHE A 158 17.55 -13.17 -8.46
C PHE A 158 17.13 -14.48 -9.14
N LEU A 159 16.93 -14.44 -10.44
CA LEU A 159 16.32 -15.54 -11.19
C LEU A 159 17.13 -15.98 -12.42
N GLY A 160 18.32 -15.40 -12.61
CA GLY A 160 19.23 -15.72 -13.72
C GLY A 160 18.90 -15.01 -15.03
N ASP A 161 17.77 -14.26 -15.09
CA ASP A 161 17.32 -13.54 -16.27
C ASP A 161 16.48 -12.33 -15.90
N GLU A 162 16.29 -11.40 -16.83
CA GLU A 162 15.35 -10.29 -16.72
C GLU A 162 13.91 -10.78 -17.01
N ILE A 163 13.09 -10.93 -15.98
CA ILE A 163 11.70 -11.37 -16.11
C ILE A 163 10.79 -10.18 -15.88
N PRO A 164 9.81 -9.89 -16.77
CA PRO A 164 8.90 -8.78 -16.58
C PRO A 164 8.01 -9.01 -15.34
N ILE A 165 7.90 -7.99 -14.50
CA ILE A 165 6.91 -7.92 -13.42
C ILE A 165 5.69 -7.23 -14.00
N ALA A 166 4.65 -7.99 -14.33
CA ALA A 166 3.57 -7.57 -15.23
C ALA A 166 2.19 -7.47 -14.55
N GLY A 167 2.10 -7.73 -13.27
CA GLY A 167 0.86 -7.62 -12.54
C GLY A 167 1.08 -7.51 -11.04
N ALA A 168 0.26 -6.70 -10.38
CA ALA A 168 0.15 -6.65 -8.93
C ALA A 168 -1.29 -6.39 -8.54
N ALA A 169 -1.78 -7.09 -7.53
CA ALA A 169 -3.14 -6.87 -7.01
C ALA A 169 -3.22 -7.29 -5.54
N GLY A 170 -4.04 -6.59 -4.77
CA GLY A 170 -4.40 -7.05 -3.43
C GLY A 170 -5.05 -8.44 -3.48
N ASP A 171 -4.82 -9.26 -2.45
CA ASP A 171 -5.27 -10.66 -2.38
C ASP A 171 -6.76 -10.85 -2.70
N GLN A 172 -7.59 -9.94 -2.22
CA GLN A 172 -9.04 -10.03 -2.42
C GLN A 172 -9.45 -9.66 -3.84
N GLN A 173 -8.78 -8.69 -4.47
CA GLN A 173 -9.00 -8.31 -5.86
C GLN A 173 -8.45 -9.37 -6.82
N ALA A 174 -7.29 -9.94 -6.51
CA ALA A 174 -6.74 -11.08 -7.26
C ALA A 174 -7.66 -12.29 -7.20
N ALA A 175 -8.25 -12.57 -6.02
CA ALA A 175 -9.24 -13.64 -5.87
C ALA A 175 -10.53 -13.37 -6.64
N LEU A 176 -11.03 -12.12 -6.70
CA LEU A 176 -12.19 -11.76 -7.51
C LEU A 176 -11.93 -12.04 -8.99
N PHE A 177 -10.77 -11.60 -9.51
CA PHE A 177 -10.33 -11.89 -10.87
C PHE A 177 -10.16 -13.39 -11.12
N GLY A 178 -9.50 -14.09 -10.21
CA GLY A 178 -9.25 -15.55 -10.31
C GLY A 178 -10.51 -16.39 -10.24
N GLN A 179 -11.58 -15.89 -9.61
CA GLN A 179 -12.93 -16.48 -9.62
C GLN A 179 -13.75 -16.12 -10.88
N THR A 180 -13.10 -15.46 -11.85
CA THR A 180 -13.72 -15.06 -13.12
C THR A 180 -14.92 -14.11 -12.98
N CYS A 181 -14.95 -13.31 -11.91
CA CYS A 181 -15.98 -12.29 -11.70
C CYS A 181 -15.67 -11.05 -12.56
N PHE A 182 -16.01 -11.08 -13.84
CA PHE A 182 -15.67 -10.03 -14.82
C PHE A 182 -16.85 -9.11 -15.16
N HIS A 183 -18.06 -9.49 -14.76
CA HIS A 183 -19.27 -8.74 -15.09
C HIS A 183 -19.90 -8.12 -13.84
N ALA A 184 -20.60 -7.01 -14.02
CA ALA A 184 -21.34 -6.34 -12.95
C ALA A 184 -22.36 -7.30 -12.30
N GLY A 185 -22.32 -7.38 -10.98
CA GLY A 185 -23.18 -8.27 -10.20
C GLY A 185 -22.57 -9.63 -9.86
N GLU A 186 -21.44 -9.99 -10.48
CA GLU A 186 -20.69 -11.18 -10.08
C GLU A 186 -19.90 -10.90 -8.81
N ALA A 187 -19.92 -11.85 -7.87
CA ALA A 187 -19.30 -11.66 -6.56
C ALA A 187 -18.56 -12.91 -6.10
N LYS A 188 -17.53 -12.71 -5.33
CA LYS A 188 -16.86 -13.79 -4.59
C LYS A 188 -16.93 -13.52 -3.09
N ASN A 189 -16.90 -14.57 -2.28
CA ASN A 189 -16.74 -14.46 -0.84
C ASN A 189 -15.61 -15.38 -0.36
N THR A 190 -14.65 -14.80 0.34
CA THR A 190 -13.52 -15.53 0.94
C THR A 190 -13.77 -15.68 2.43
N TYR A 191 -13.75 -16.92 2.92
CA TYR A 191 -13.77 -17.23 4.34
C TYR A 191 -12.37 -17.68 4.78
N GLY A 192 -11.74 -16.90 5.64
CA GLY A 192 -10.42 -17.15 6.22
C GLY A 192 -10.31 -16.51 7.59
N THR A 193 -9.21 -15.83 7.90
CA THR A 193 -9.07 -15.02 9.11
C THR A 193 -10.14 -13.93 9.19
N GLY A 194 -10.63 -13.46 8.04
CA GLY A 194 -11.80 -12.58 7.89
C GLY A 194 -12.72 -13.09 6.79
N CYS A 195 -13.92 -12.52 6.71
CA CYS A 195 -14.88 -12.75 5.64
C CYS A 195 -14.86 -11.54 4.70
N PHE A 196 -14.52 -11.78 3.43
CA PHE A 196 -14.34 -10.72 2.44
C PHE A 196 -15.23 -10.97 1.23
N LEU A 197 -16.38 -10.29 1.21
CA LEU A 197 -17.28 -10.25 0.05
C LEU A 197 -16.87 -9.09 -0.86
N LEU A 198 -16.57 -9.41 -2.12
CA LEU A 198 -16.30 -8.43 -3.18
C LEU A 198 -17.24 -8.69 -4.37
N MET A 199 -17.65 -7.61 -4.99
CA MET A 199 -18.52 -7.62 -6.17
C MET A 199 -17.99 -6.61 -7.19
#